data_cf9ccbf3b96b72ccd3b8239abdb25ae7
#
_entry.id   cf9ccbf3b96b72ccd3b8239abdb25ae7
#
_cell.length_a   1.000
_cell.length_b   1.000
_cell.length_c   1.000
_cell.angle_alpha   90.00
_cell.angle_beta   90.00
_cell.angle_gamma   90.00
#
_symmetry.space_group_name_H-M   'P 1'
#
loop_
_entity.id
_entity.type
_entity.pdbx_description
1 polymer ?
#
loop_
_entity_poly.entity_id
_entity_poly.type
_entity_poly.pdbx_seq_one_letter_code
_entity_poly.pdbx_strand_id
1 'polypeptide(L)'
;MRAPMVERARGTRDLDPTYLARHGHVEAAFRRTAAAFGFREVLPPTFEPLELFHRKAGPGIEQEMYVFKDRAGRDLVLRPELTAGVLRYYVNELTSAPKPIKVYSFGPTFRYEEPQHGRYR
;
A
#
# COMPACT_ATOMS: atom_id res chain seq x y z
N MET A 1 -12.98 1.49 -39.29
CA MET A 1 -12.43 2.45 -38.29
C MET A 1 -12.08 1.72 -37.02
N ARG A 2 -10.82 1.86 -36.57
CA ARG A 2 -10.43 1.25 -35.31
C ARG A 2 -11.03 2.04 -34.13
N ALA A 3 -11.51 1.32 -33.11
CA ALA A 3 -11.87 1.96 -31.87
C ALA A 3 -10.61 2.60 -31.25
N PRO A 4 -10.75 3.75 -30.54
CA PRO A 4 -9.63 4.35 -29.84
C PRO A 4 -9.04 3.36 -28.83
N MET A 5 -7.71 3.30 -28.75
CA MET A 5 -7.06 2.49 -27.74
C MET A 5 -7.22 3.16 -26.36
N VAL A 6 -7.53 2.35 -25.35
CA VAL A 6 -7.58 2.84 -23.99
C VAL A 6 -6.16 2.86 -23.45
N GLU A 7 -5.70 4.03 -23.03
CA GLU A 7 -4.38 4.20 -22.46
C GLU A 7 -4.38 3.92 -20.97
N ARG A 8 -3.21 3.62 -20.43
CA ARG A 8 -3.04 3.47 -18.99
C ARG A 8 -3.34 4.80 -18.30
N ALA A 9 -3.77 4.73 -17.05
CA ALA A 9 -3.89 5.92 -16.23
C ALA A 9 -2.54 6.63 -16.10
N ARG A 10 -2.58 7.97 -16.08
CA ARG A 10 -1.36 8.78 -15.98
C ARG A 10 -0.54 8.39 -14.76
N GLY A 11 0.75 8.23 -14.95
CA GLY A 11 1.66 7.90 -13.87
C GLY A 11 1.75 6.41 -13.52
N THR A 12 1.02 5.57 -14.26
CA THR A 12 1.04 4.12 -14.05
C THR A 12 1.87 3.43 -15.13
N ARG A 13 2.20 2.17 -14.90
CA ARG A 13 2.85 1.32 -15.89
C ARG A 13 2.37 -0.11 -15.76
N ASP A 14 2.46 -0.85 -16.85
CA ASP A 14 2.27 -2.29 -16.81
C ASP A 14 3.58 -2.95 -16.39
N LEU A 15 3.49 -3.96 -15.57
CA LEU A 15 4.65 -4.72 -15.14
C LEU A 15 4.71 -5.99 -15.99
N ASP A 16 5.76 -6.11 -16.79
CA ASP A 16 5.91 -7.22 -17.72
C ASP A 16 6.45 -8.47 -17.01
N PRO A 17 6.47 -9.63 -17.71
CA PRO A 17 6.95 -10.87 -17.10
C PRO A 17 8.40 -10.80 -16.60
N THR A 18 9.27 -10.10 -17.31
CA THR A 18 10.68 -9.96 -16.91
C THR A 18 10.79 -9.20 -15.59
N TYR A 19 10.07 -8.07 -15.48
CA TYR A 19 10.04 -7.30 -14.25
C TYR A 19 9.49 -8.13 -13.09
N LEU A 20 8.36 -8.83 -13.32
CA LEU A 20 7.71 -9.62 -12.29
C LEU A 20 8.56 -10.79 -11.81
N ALA A 21 9.35 -11.40 -12.70
CA ALA A 21 10.29 -12.44 -12.29
C ALA A 21 11.34 -11.91 -11.33
N ARG A 22 11.90 -10.73 -11.61
CA ARG A 22 12.87 -10.07 -10.74
C ARG A 22 12.24 -9.64 -9.43
N HIS A 23 11.08 -9.03 -9.50
CA HIS A 23 10.32 -8.60 -8.31
C HIS A 23 9.98 -9.80 -7.43
N GLY A 24 9.52 -10.90 -8.03
CA GLY A 24 9.20 -12.12 -7.30
C GLY A 24 10.42 -12.73 -6.61
N HIS A 25 11.61 -12.64 -7.23
CA HIS A 25 12.84 -13.11 -6.61
C HIS A 25 13.15 -12.31 -5.33
N VAL A 26 13.04 -10.98 -5.41
CA VAL A 26 13.27 -10.11 -4.25
C VAL A 26 12.22 -10.36 -3.18
N GLU A 27 10.96 -10.48 -3.57
CA GLU A 27 9.85 -10.75 -2.63
C GLU A 27 10.07 -12.07 -1.89
N ALA A 28 10.46 -13.12 -2.61
CA ALA A 28 10.72 -14.43 -2.01
C ALA A 28 11.86 -14.36 -1.00
N ALA A 29 12.95 -13.65 -1.32
CA ALA A 29 14.06 -13.45 -0.41
C ALA A 29 13.64 -12.68 0.84
N PHE A 30 12.85 -11.63 0.66
CA PHE A 30 12.31 -10.84 1.77
C PHE A 30 11.47 -11.71 2.70
N ARG A 31 10.55 -12.50 2.14
CA ARG A 31 9.66 -13.36 2.93
C ARG A 31 10.43 -14.44 3.69
N ARG A 32 11.43 -15.08 3.06
CA ARG A 32 12.27 -16.07 3.73
C ARG A 32 13.02 -15.46 4.90
N THR A 33 13.60 -14.28 4.69
CA THR A 33 14.37 -13.60 5.74
C THR A 33 13.46 -13.21 6.90
N ALA A 34 12.31 -12.63 6.61
CA ALA A 34 11.34 -12.26 7.65
C ALA A 34 10.91 -13.48 8.48
N ALA A 35 10.59 -14.59 7.81
CA ALA A 35 10.19 -15.81 8.48
C ALA A 35 11.32 -16.37 9.35
N ALA A 36 12.56 -16.32 8.87
CA ALA A 36 13.72 -16.81 9.62
C ALA A 36 13.94 -16.03 10.92
N PHE A 37 13.55 -14.74 10.95
CA PHE A 37 13.63 -13.92 12.16
C PHE A 37 12.35 -13.95 12.99
N GLY A 38 11.41 -14.82 12.66
CA GLY A 38 10.19 -15.01 13.44
C GLY A 38 9.07 -14.00 13.12
N PHE A 39 9.17 -13.28 12.01
CA PHE A 39 8.11 -12.35 11.59
C PHE A 39 7.00 -13.10 10.86
N ARG A 40 5.77 -12.67 11.08
CA ARG A 40 4.59 -13.21 10.40
C ARG A 40 3.96 -12.13 9.54
N GLU A 41 3.40 -12.53 8.41
CA GLU A 41 2.83 -11.58 7.47
C GLU A 41 1.45 -11.11 7.89
N VAL A 42 1.22 -9.80 7.80
CA VAL A 42 -0.11 -9.18 7.84
C VAL A 42 -0.23 -8.27 6.62
N LEU A 43 -1.43 -8.16 6.10
CA LEU A 43 -1.69 -7.27 4.96
C LEU A 43 -2.94 -6.45 5.24
N PRO A 44 -2.79 -5.15 5.52
CA PRO A 44 -3.96 -4.29 5.70
C PRO A 44 -4.74 -4.12 4.40
N PRO A 45 -5.99 -3.64 4.47
CA PRO A 45 -6.77 -3.39 3.26
C PRO A 45 -6.09 -2.42 2.30
N THR A 46 -6.39 -2.57 1.01
CA THR A 46 -5.85 -1.70 -0.04
C THR A 46 -6.29 -0.25 0.14
N PHE A 47 -7.51 -0.04 0.63
CA PHE A 47 -7.99 1.29 0.96
C PHE A 47 -8.36 1.35 2.44
N GLU A 48 -8.19 2.54 3.01
CA GLU A 48 -8.35 2.79 4.44
C GLU A 48 -9.18 4.06 4.63
N PRO A 49 -9.75 4.28 5.82
CA PRO A 49 -10.36 5.57 6.14
C PRO A 49 -9.32 6.69 6.03
N LEU A 50 -9.68 7.80 5.40
CA LEU A 50 -8.79 8.96 5.27
C LEU A 50 -8.31 9.46 6.64
N GLU A 51 -9.16 9.36 7.65
CA GLU A 51 -8.85 9.78 9.02
C GLU A 51 -7.56 9.15 9.55
N LEU A 52 -7.27 7.91 9.18
CA LEU A 52 -6.05 7.21 9.63
C LEU A 52 -4.78 8.01 9.28
N PHE A 53 -4.77 8.63 8.11
CA PHE A 53 -3.60 9.38 7.63
C PHE A 53 -3.61 10.84 8.09
N HIS A 54 -4.80 11.43 8.25
CA HIS A 54 -4.92 12.79 8.79
C HIS A 54 -4.36 12.90 10.19
N ARG A 55 -4.62 11.92 11.04
CA ARG A 55 -4.12 11.91 12.42
C ARG A 55 -2.60 11.90 12.48
N LYS A 56 -1.96 11.27 11.49
CA LYS A 56 -0.51 11.14 11.46
C LYS A 56 0.18 12.37 10.86
N ALA A 57 -0.34 12.85 9.73
CA ALA A 57 0.37 13.81 8.88
C ALA A 57 -0.24 15.21 8.87
N GLY A 58 -1.43 15.37 9.44
CA GLY A 58 -2.11 16.66 9.48
C GLY A 58 -2.84 17.03 8.19
N PRO A 59 -3.43 18.22 8.13
CA PRO A 59 -4.19 18.67 6.95
C PRO A 59 -3.29 18.88 5.75
N GLY A 60 -3.87 18.66 4.56
CA GLY A 60 -3.15 18.84 3.30
C GLY A 60 -2.47 17.59 2.77
N ILE A 61 -2.36 16.53 3.58
CA ILE A 61 -1.74 15.27 3.13
C ILE A 61 -2.54 14.61 2.00
N GLU A 62 -3.83 14.88 1.92
CA GLU A 62 -4.69 14.33 0.87
C GLU A 62 -4.27 14.73 -0.53
N GLN A 63 -3.50 15.80 -0.70
CA GLN A 63 -2.98 16.22 -2.00
C GLN A 63 -1.97 15.23 -2.58
N GLU A 64 -1.36 14.43 -1.72
CA GLU A 64 -0.37 13.42 -2.11
C GLU A 64 -0.97 12.02 -2.18
N MET A 65 -2.29 11.90 -2.01
CA MET A 65 -2.97 10.61 -1.92
C MET A 65 -4.14 10.53 -2.91
N TYR A 66 -4.53 9.30 -3.23
CA TYR A 66 -5.75 9.03 -3.99
C TYR A 66 -6.91 8.92 -3.03
N VAL A 67 -7.69 9.99 -2.92
CA VAL A 67 -8.84 10.08 -2.02
C VAL A 67 -10.13 9.91 -2.82
N PHE A 68 -11.08 9.16 -2.29
CA PHE A 68 -12.37 8.95 -2.93
C PHE A 68 -13.44 8.70 -1.88
N LYS A 69 -14.70 8.73 -2.30
CA LYS A 69 -15.83 8.43 -1.43
C LYS A 69 -16.46 7.11 -1.85
N ASP A 70 -16.90 6.33 -0.87
CA ASP A 70 -17.73 5.17 -1.16
C ASP A 70 -19.18 5.61 -1.37
N ARG A 71 -20.07 4.65 -1.64
CA ARG A 71 -21.48 4.97 -1.89
C ARG A 71 -22.20 5.53 -0.67
N ALA A 72 -21.69 5.29 0.52
CA ALA A 72 -22.24 5.82 1.75
C ALA A 72 -21.66 7.20 2.11
N GLY A 73 -20.78 7.75 1.27
CA GLY A 73 -20.19 9.07 1.48
C GLY A 73 -19.01 9.11 2.43
N ARG A 74 -18.45 7.94 2.77
CA ARG A 74 -17.26 7.89 3.64
C ARG A 74 -16.01 8.23 2.84
N ASP A 75 -15.12 9.03 3.44
CA ASP A 75 -13.85 9.40 2.84
C ASP A 75 -12.85 8.26 2.99
N LEU A 76 -12.41 7.72 1.86
CA LEU A 76 -11.46 6.63 1.77
C LEU A 76 -10.22 7.08 1.01
N VAL A 77 -9.15 6.33 1.18
CA VAL A 77 -7.87 6.61 0.51
C VAL A 77 -7.23 5.29 0.10
N LEU A 78 -6.64 5.25 -1.09
CA LEU A 78 -5.74 4.15 -1.45
C LEU A 78 -4.51 4.28 -0.57
N ARG A 79 -4.13 3.20 0.10
CA ARG A 79 -3.02 3.25 1.07
C ARG A 79 -1.75 3.81 0.44
N PRO A 80 -1.22 4.93 0.95
CA PRO A 80 0.03 5.50 0.46
C PRO A 80 1.25 4.81 1.05
N GLU A 81 1.04 4.05 2.14
CA GLU A 81 2.08 3.27 2.81
C GLU A 81 1.41 2.16 3.62
N LEU A 82 2.17 1.20 4.07
CA LEU A 82 1.63 0.04 4.79
C LEU A 82 1.67 0.19 6.31
N THR A 83 2.57 1.00 6.82
CA THR A 83 2.83 1.09 8.26
C THR A 83 1.61 1.51 9.07
N ALA A 84 0.88 2.53 8.61
CA ALA A 84 -0.29 3.02 9.35
C ALA A 84 -1.37 1.96 9.48
N GLY A 85 -1.63 1.21 8.41
CA GLY A 85 -2.60 0.11 8.44
C GLY A 85 -2.18 -1.03 9.35
N VAL A 86 -0.89 -1.36 9.36
CA VAL A 86 -0.36 -2.38 10.27
C VAL A 86 -0.49 -1.94 11.72
N LEU A 87 -0.21 -0.67 12.00
CA LEU A 87 -0.37 -0.13 13.37
C LEU A 87 -1.82 -0.12 13.81
N ARG A 88 -2.75 0.23 12.92
CA ARG A 88 -4.18 0.14 13.21
C ARG A 88 -4.58 -1.30 13.54
N TYR A 89 -4.09 -2.25 12.75
CA TYR A 89 -4.35 -3.67 13.02
C TYR A 89 -3.79 -4.08 14.38
N TYR A 90 -2.58 -3.65 14.70
CA TYR A 90 -1.99 -3.92 16.02
C TYR A 90 -2.88 -3.41 17.14
N VAL A 91 -3.31 -2.16 17.06
CA VAL A 91 -4.15 -1.54 18.11
C VAL A 91 -5.47 -2.29 18.27
N ASN A 92 -6.08 -2.68 17.15
CA ASN A 92 -7.40 -3.32 17.18
C ASN A 92 -7.34 -4.79 17.61
N GLU A 93 -6.27 -5.52 17.24
CA GLU A 93 -6.29 -6.98 17.33
C GLU A 93 -5.14 -7.59 18.13
N LEU A 94 -4.02 -6.90 18.30
CA LEU A 94 -2.80 -7.51 18.83
C LEU A 94 -2.32 -6.98 20.17
N THR A 95 -2.99 -6.00 20.75
CA THR A 95 -2.51 -5.39 22.02
C THR A 95 -2.43 -6.39 23.17
N SER A 96 -3.31 -7.38 23.18
CA SER A 96 -3.32 -8.43 24.22
C SER A 96 -2.58 -9.71 23.82
N ALA A 97 -2.00 -9.74 22.62
CA ALA A 97 -1.24 -10.91 22.17
C ALA A 97 0.10 -11.02 22.92
N PRO A 98 0.66 -12.24 23.04
CA PRO A 98 1.97 -12.41 23.67
C PRO A 98 3.06 -11.61 22.98
N LYS A 99 3.98 -11.05 23.76
CA LYS A 99 5.11 -10.25 23.28
C LYS A 99 6.37 -11.10 23.22
N PRO A 100 7.33 -10.82 22.31
CA PRO A 100 7.31 -9.72 21.34
C PRO A 100 6.39 -10.04 20.16
N ILE A 101 5.83 -9.00 19.54
CA ILE A 101 5.04 -9.12 18.33
C ILE A 101 5.92 -8.73 17.14
N LYS A 102 6.08 -9.67 16.20
CA LYS A 102 6.91 -9.47 15.01
C LYS A 102 6.04 -9.71 13.78
N VAL A 103 5.70 -8.63 13.09
CA VAL A 103 4.89 -8.70 11.87
C VAL A 103 5.56 -7.91 10.76
N TYR A 104 5.31 -8.30 9.53
CA TYR A 104 5.77 -7.59 8.34
C TYR A 104 4.65 -7.51 7.34
N SER A 105 4.78 -6.59 6.39
CA SER A 105 3.84 -6.47 5.30
C SER A 105 4.60 -6.24 4.00
N PHE A 106 4.05 -6.75 2.91
CA PHE A 106 4.62 -6.59 1.57
C PHE A 106 3.46 -6.42 0.60
N GLY A 107 3.44 -5.31 -0.11
CA GLY A 107 2.37 -5.05 -1.06
C GLY A 107 2.52 -3.69 -1.71
N PRO A 108 1.73 -3.42 -2.75
CA PRO A 108 1.79 -2.14 -3.45
C PRO A 108 1.22 -1.01 -2.61
N THR A 109 1.75 0.20 -2.84
CA THR A 109 1.28 1.44 -2.26
C THR A 109 1.01 2.44 -3.37
N PHE A 110 0.21 3.48 -3.08
CA PHE A 110 -0.32 4.36 -4.11
C PHE A 110 -0.16 5.81 -3.66
N ARG A 111 0.61 6.59 -4.43
CA ARG A 111 0.81 8.01 -4.13
C ARG A 111 0.49 8.86 -5.34
N TYR A 112 -0.18 9.95 -5.12
CA TYR A 112 -0.49 10.92 -6.16
C TYR A 112 0.67 11.91 -6.26
N GLU A 113 1.76 11.46 -6.91
CA GLU A 113 2.95 12.28 -7.13
C GLU A 113 3.18 12.43 -8.62
N GLU A 114 3.88 13.48 -9.03
CA GLU A 114 4.30 13.62 -10.41
C GLU A 114 5.33 12.52 -10.74
N PRO A 115 5.11 11.73 -11.80
CA PRO A 115 6.06 10.69 -12.18
C PRO A 115 7.40 11.30 -12.59
N GLN A 116 8.47 10.98 -11.87
CA GLN A 116 9.82 11.45 -12.16
C GLN A 116 10.83 10.38 -11.76
N HIS A 117 11.90 10.25 -12.55
CA HIS A 117 13.04 9.42 -12.19
C HIS A 117 12.68 8.00 -11.73
N GLY A 118 11.77 7.34 -12.45
CA GLY A 118 11.34 5.99 -12.13
C GLY A 118 10.29 5.87 -11.04
N ARG A 119 9.75 6.98 -10.55
CA ARG A 119 8.64 6.97 -9.59
C ARG A 119 7.31 6.87 -10.33
N TYR A 120 6.48 5.93 -9.90
CA TYR A 120 5.16 5.69 -10.51
C TYR A 120 4.07 5.77 -9.45
N ARG A 121 2.89 6.19 -9.89
CA ARG A 121 1.69 6.27 -9.05
C ARG A 121 1.17 4.89 -8.67
#